data_3e1c17ed7bbe7a17b0573c02591716c2
#
_entry.id   3e1c17ed7bbe7a17b0573c02591716c2
#
_cell.length_a   1.000
_cell.length_b   1.000
_cell.length_c   1.000
_cell.angle_alpha   90.00
_cell.angle_beta   90.00
_cell.angle_gamma   90.00
#
_symmetry.space_group_name_H-M   'P 1'
#
loop_
_entity.id
_entity.type
_entity.pdbx_description
1 polymer ?
#
loop_
_entity_poly.entity_id
_entity_poly.type
_entity_poly.pdbx_seq_one_letter_code
_entity_poly.pdbx_strand_id
1 'polypeptide(L)'
;MSILDNDTIQYFRRNKSEITPELLEALREKGNEGKQAVLDILDLEKDNEQYYLDAFGNRMSFNGNRRLKKSFTKVSISEIHQLELTKCAEDIHYFKENYVKIVTPKGINFPDLRSYQDDFINSILPDENESIISLQPRQSGKTVTLGIYLAWQFLFNKDMNIGIAANKGKQAAEFLDKTKKILLELPLWMQTGVNVWNKTFIEGENGVRIITDATSGDSFRGFSCALVIVDETAFVKSTMWDDFADSIFPSQSGLAWKKNILISTANGLNHFYDIIKGAREQTNGYVNFEVNWKDVPRYGPDGTLIPPEEFQQNIIDKHGVIYFNQNYGCVKGSSIINIFDKQTKEYKDVTIEEFEKLLNS
;
A
#
# COMPACT_ATOMS: atom_id res chain seq x y z
N MET A 1 21.30 -12.72 1.21
CA MET A 1 22.57 -12.54 1.98
C MET A 1 23.32 -11.38 1.34
N SER A 2 24.23 -10.73 2.07
CA SER A 2 25.10 -9.69 1.49
C SER A 2 26.21 -10.33 0.65
N ILE A 3 26.57 -9.68 -0.47
CA ILE A 3 27.74 -10.10 -1.29
C ILE A 3 29.08 -9.63 -0.69
N LEU A 4 29.03 -8.81 0.36
CA LEU A 4 30.22 -8.35 1.07
C LEU A 4 30.44 -9.23 2.31
N ASP A 5 31.71 -9.54 2.61
CA ASP A 5 32.07 -10.16 3.86
C ASP A 5 32.01 -9.17 5.04
N ASN A 6 32.04 -9.69 6.24
CA ASN A 6 31.89 -8.86 7.43
C ASN A 6 33.07 -7.88 7.61
N ASP A 7 34.28 -8.24 7.21
CA ASP A 7 35.45 -7.37 7.37
C ASP A 7 35.36 -6.17 6.42
N THR A 8 34.92 -6.37 5.20
CA THR A 8 34.64 -5.32 4.22
C THR A 8 33.51 -4.38 4.68
N ILE A 9 32.44 -4.93 5.26
CA ILE A 9 31.35 -4.13 5.83
C ILE A 9 31.87 -3.26 6.97
N GLN A 10 32.66 -3.83 7.90
CA GLN A 10 33.24 -3.10 9.03
C GLN A 10 34.26 -2.04 8.57
N TYR A 11 35.00 -2.32 7.51
CA TYR A 11 35.90 -1.35 6.90
C TYR A 11 35.16 -0.10 6.43
N PHE A 12 34.11 -0.24 5.63
CA PHE A 12 33.29 0.90 5.15
C PHE A 12 32.58 1.64 6.28
N ARG A 13 32.09 0.94 7.30
CA ARG A 13 31.47 1.56 8.48
C ARG A 13 32.43 2.47 9.22
N ARG A 14 33.72 2.12 9.26
CA ARG A 14 34.80 2.95 9.88
C ARG A 14 35.30 4.06 8.95
N ASN A 15 35.30 3.82 7.64
CA ASN A 15 35.82 4.74 6.62
C ASN A 15 34.68 5.30 5.77
N LYS A 16 33.74 6.01 6.42
CA LYS A 16 32.50 6.51 5.77
C LYS A 16 32.76 7.45 4.59
N SER A 17 33.91 8.15 4.55
CA SER A 17 34.32 8.99 3.44
C SER A 17 34.63 8.24 2.13
N GLU A 18 34.81 6.92 2.20
CA GLU A 18 35.02 6.07 1.04
C GLU A 18 33.72 5.51 0.46
N ILE A 19 32.58 5.72 1.15
CA ILE A 19 31.26 5.37 0.65
C ILE A 19 30.82 6.48 -0.30
N THR A 20 30.91 6.21 -1.60
CA THR A 20 30.51 7.16 -2.65
C THR A 20 29.20 6.75 -3.31
N PRO A 21 28.47 7.69 -3.94
CA PRO A 21 27.27 7.35 -4.71
C PRO A 21 27.54 6.28 -5.78
N GLU A 22 28.69 6.36 -6.47
CA GLU A 22 29.10 5.43 -7.52
C GLU A 22 29.29 4.01 -6.98
N LEU A 23 29.88 3.88 -5.78
CA LEU A 23 30.01 2.59 -5.09
C LEU A 23 28.64 1.99 -4.78
N LEU A 24 27.70 2.80 -4.26
CA LEU A 24 26.36 2.34 -3.94
C LEU A 24 25.61 1.87 -5.17
N GLU A 25 25.68 2.61 -6.28
CA GLU A 25 25.06 2.22 -7.54
C GLU A 25 25.68 0.93 -8.11
N ALA A 26 27.01 0.81 -8.14
CA ALA A 26 27.70 -0.40 -8.57
C ALA A 26 27.35 -1.65 -7.74
N LEU A 27 27.06 -1.45 -6.44
CA LEU A 27 26.57 -2.55 -5.61
C LEU A 27 25.12 -2.90 -5.97
N ARG A 28 24.24 -1.92 -6.17
CA ARG A 28 22.82 -2.14 -6.50
C ARG A 28 22.64 -2.89 -7.82
N GLU A 29 23.50 -2.65 -8.81
CA GLU A 29 23.50 -3.38 -10.08
C GLU A 29 23.64 -4.91 -9.91
N LYS A 30 24.16 -5.37 -8.77
CA LYS A 30 24.27 -6.80 -8.42
C LYS A 30 22.96 -7.38 -7.86
N GLY A 31 21.84 -6.68 -8.00
CA GLY A 31 20.52 -7.13 -7.58
C GLY A 31 20.32 -7.11 -6.07
N ASN A 32 19.46 -7.98 -5.57
CA ASN A 32 19.04 -7.97 -4.15
C ASN A 32 20.18 -8.18 -3.15
N GLU A 33 21.20 -8.96 -3.52
CA GLU A 33 22.39 -9.15 -2.66
C GLU A 33 23.21 -7.86 -2.57
N GLY A 34 23.32 -7.12 -3.69
CA GLY A 34 23.98 -5.82 -3.72
C GLY A 34 23.21 -4.76 -2.96
N LYS A 35 21.88 -4.72 -3.09
CA LYS A 35 21.02 -3.84 -2.29
C LYS A 35 21.17 -4.12 -0.79
N GLN A 36 21.26 -5.41 -0.41
CA GLN A 36 21.54 -5.78 0.98
C GLN A 36 22.91 -5.28 1.44
N ALA A 37 23.93 -5.37 0.58
CA ALA A 37 25.27 -4.86 0.89
C ALA A 37 25.26 -3.33 1.13
N VAL A 38 24.49 -2.58 0.32
CA VAL A 38 24.30 -1.13 0.54
C VAL A 38 23.69 -0.87 1.92
N LEU A 39 22.64 -1.61 2.29
CA LEU A 39 22.05 -1.46 3.62
C LEU A 39 23.05 -1.78 4.73
N ASP A 40 23.87 -2.81 4.56
CA ASP A 40 24.83 -3.25 5.57
C ASP A 40 25.95 -2.21 5.79
N ILE A 41 26.47 -1.57 4.72
CA ILE A 41 27.52 -0.56 4.86
C ILE A 41 27.00 0.81 5.33
N LEU A 42 25.74 1.14 5.00
CA LEU A 42 25.07 2.35 5.49
C LEU A 42 24.49 2.19 6.89
N ASP A 43 24.42 0.98 7.42
CA ASP A 43 23.89 0.75 8.75
C ASP A 43 24.81 1.36 9.80
N LEU A 44 24.25 2.12 10.73
CA LEU A 44 24.97 2.79 11.78
C LEU A 44 25.15 1.85 12.99
N GLU A 45 25.94 0.80 12.82
CA GLU A 45 26.35 -0.12 13.90
C GLU A 45 25.18 -0.67 14.73
N LYS A 46 24.21 -1.26 14.04
CA LYS A 46 23.01 -1.87 14.62
C LYS A 46 23.27 -2.82 15.80
N ASP A 47 24.46 -3.42 15.83
CA ASP A 47 24.87 -4.39 16.83
C ASP A 47 25.63 -3.77 18.01
N ASN A 48 25.94 -2.47 17.97
CA ASN A 48 26.57 -1.78 19.08
C ASN A 48 25.52 -1.35 20.12
N GLU A 49 25.58 -1.89 21.33
CA GLU A 49 24.63 -1.52 22.39
C GLU A 49 24.67 -0.03 22.73
N GLN A 50 25.82 0.64 22.59
CA GLN A 50 25.94 2.09 22.78
C GLN A 50 25.16 2.90 21.74
N TYR A 51 24.93 2.36 20.57
CA TYR A 51 24.10 3.00 19.54
C TYR A 51 22.63 3.18 19.97
N TYR A 52 22.16 2.32 20.87
CA TYR A 52 20.80 2.36 21.41
C TYR A 52 20.68 3.16 22.71
N LEU A 53 21.77 3.77 23.16
CA LEU A 53 21.81 4.63 24.34
C LEU A 53 22.19 6.06 23.94
N ASP A 54 21.49 7.05 24.49
CA ASP A 54 21.89 8.45 24.36
C ASP A 54 23.11 8.75 25.25
N ALA A 55 23.61 10.00 25.19
CA ALA A 55 24.74 10.44 26.01
C ALA A 55 24.51 10.34 27.54
N PHE A 56 23.27 10.12 27.98
CA PHE A 56 22.86 9.97 29.38
C PHE A 56 22.52 8.52 29.73
N GLY A 57 22.76 7.56 28.82
CA GLY A 57 22.45 6.15 29.01
C GLY A 57 20.99 5.77 28.84
N ASN A 58 20.13 6.65 28.29
CA ASN A 58 18.74 6.33 28.03
C ASN A 58 18.59 5.55 26.72
N ARG A 59 17.63 4.63 26.68
CA ARG A 59 17.34 3.83 25.48
C ARG A 59 16.79 4.71 24.36
N MET A 60 17.42 4.62 23.17
CA MET A 60 17.02 5.31 21.94
C MET A 60 15.93 4.56 21.15
N SER A 61 15.61 3.32 21.56
CA SER A 61 14.57 2.49 20.95
C SER A 61 13.22 2.73 21.61
N PHE A 62 12.14 2.77 20.79
CA PHE A 62 10.78 2.90 21.30
C PHE A 62 10.37 1.64 22.08
N ASN A 63 10.06 1.80 23.36
CA ASN A 63 9.64 0.72 24.27
C ASN A 63 10.57 -0.51 24.26
N GLY A 64 11.87 -0.30 24.04
CA GLY A 64 12.87 -1.38 23.98
C GLY A 64 12.90 -2.17 22.67
N ASN A 65 12.08 -1.84 21.69
CA ASN A 65 12.12 -2.44 20.36
C ASN A 65 13.28 -1.83 19.54
N ARG A 66 14.36 -2.58 19.37
CA ARG A 66 15.57 -2.14 18.63
C ARG A 66 15.30 -1.82 17.15
N ARG A 67 14.16 -2.24 16.61
CA ARG A 67 13.75 -1.97 15.22
C ARG A 67 12.94 -0.68 15.06
N LEU A 68 12.70 0.05 16.16
CA LEU A 68 11.95 1.30 16.17
C LEU A 68 12.74 2.40 16.87
N LYS A 69 12.98 3.48 16.16
CA LYS A 69 13.57 4.69 16.72
C LYS A 69 12.57 5.38 17.65
N LYS A 70 13.01 5.74 18.85
CA LYS A 70 12.24 6.59 19.77
C LYS A 70 12.24 8.03 19.26
N SER A 71 11.15 8.75 19.48
CA SER A 71 11.03 10.18 19.14
C SER A 71 12.13 11.01 19.79
N PHE A 72 12.52 12.05 19.07
CA PHE A 72 13.57 13.02 19.44
C PHE A 72 14.96 12.41 19.68
N THR A 73 15.19 11.20 19.20
CA THR A 73 16.49 10.56 19.21
C THR A 73 17.35 11.11 18.08
N LYS A 74 18.49 11.72 18.42
CA LYS A 74 19.46 12.19 17.43
C LYS A 74 20.30 11.04 16.93
N VAL A 75 20.25 10.80 15.63
CA VAL A 75 21.13 9.84 14.93
C VAL A 75 22.11 10.66 14.10
N SER A 76 23.41 10.44 14.31
CA SER A 76 24.44 11.07 13.49
C SER A 76 24.47 10.41 12.11
N ILE A 77 24.20 11.19 11.06
CA ILE A 77 24.23 10.74 9.67
C ILE A 77 25.31 11.49 8.91
N SER A 78 25.92 10.85 7.93
CA SER A 78 26.91 11.45 7.03
C SER A 78 26.21 12.05 5.79
N GLU A 79 26.97 12.76 4.96
CA GLU A 79 26.46 13.37 3.72
C GLU A 79 25.81 12.34 2.78
N ILE A 80 26.38 11.13 2.70
CA ILE A 80 25.80 10.06 1.87
C ILE A 80 24.41 9.61 2.37
N HIS A 81 24.19 9.57 3.69
CA HIS A 81 22.85 9.27 4.23
C HIS A 81 21.85 10.40 3.92
N GLN A 82 22.30 11.66 3.98
CA GLN A 82 21.45 12.81 3.62
C GLN A 82 21.05 12.76 2.15
N LEU A 83 22.01 12.44 1.27
CA LEU A 83 21.76 12.28 -0.16
C LEU A 83 20.74 11.16 -0.42
N GLU A 84 20.90 10.00 0.22
CA GLU A 84 19.97 8.87 0.08
C GLU A 84 18.57 9.19 0.63
N LEU A 85 18.47 9.91 1.76
CA LEU A 85 17.20 10.40 2.29
C LEU A 85 16.51 11.35 1.31
N THR A 86 17.26 12.27 0.70
CA THR A 86 16.73 13.22 -0.30
C THR A 86 16.19 12.46 -1.52
N LYS A 87 16.97 11.54 -2.09
CA LYS A 87 16.50 10.70 -3.21
C LYS A 87 15.23 9.92 -2.88
N CYS A 88 15.18 9.33 -1.68
CA CYS A 88 13.99 8.60 -1.22
C CYS A 88 12.77 9.50 -1.01
N ALA A 89 12.96 10.72 -0.53
CA ALA A 89 11.88 11.68 -0.33
C ALA A 89 11.32 12.21 -1.65
N GLU A 90 12.17 12.42 -2.64
CA GLU A 90 11.80 12.93 -3.96
C GLU A 90 11.21 11.85 -4.87
N ASP A 91 11.63 10.59 -4.70
CA ASP A 91 11.21 9.48 -5.55
C ASP A 91 10.83 8.22 -4.75
N ILE A 92 9.55 7.91 -4.71
CA ILE A 92 9.02 6.70 -4.09
C ILE A 92 9.53 5.42 -4.78
N HIS A 93 9.81 5.47 -6.10
CA HIS A 93 10.35 4.31 -6.82
C HIS A 93 11.77 4.02 -6.36
N TYR A 94 12.59 5.06 -6.19
CA TYR A 94 13.91 4.91 -5.60
C TYR A 94 13.84 4.34 -4.17
N PHE A 95 12.94 4.87 -3.34
CA PHE A 95 12.71 4.37 -1.99
C PHE A 95 12.31 2.90 -1.97
N LYS A 96 11.28 2.51 -2.76
CA LYS A 96 10.77 1.13 -2.77
C LYS A 96 11.79 0.12 -3.27
N GLU A 97 12.57 0.49 -4.28
CA GLU A 97 13.53 -0.42 -4.92
C GLU A 97 14.76 -0.68 -4.08
N ASN A 98 15.19 0.31 -3.31
CA ASN A 98 16.47 0.27 -2.61
C ASN A 98 16.35 0.02 -1.11
N TYR A 99 15.23 0.35 -0.49
CA TYR A 99 15.11 0.34 0.97
C TYR A 99 13.92 -0.47 1.50
N VAL A 100 12.84 -0.61 0.74
CA VAL A 100 11.66 -1.33 1.19
C VAL A 100 11.91 -2.84 1.18
N LYS A 101 11.49 -3.50 2.25
CA LYS A 101 11.39 -4.96 2.32
C LYS A 101 9.97 -5.35 2.70
N ILE A 102 9.47 -6.40 2.08
CA ILE A 102 8.12 -6.94 2.32
C ILE A 102 8.19 -8.41 2.72
N VAL A 103 7.15 -8.86 3.43
CA VAL A 103 6.98 -10.28 3.75
C VAL A 103 6.51 -11.02 2.51
N THR A 104 7.27 -12.00 2.08
CA THR A 104 6.96 -12.91 0.96
C THR A 104 6.90 -14.35 1.46
N PRO A 105 6.39 -15.32 0.67
CA PRO A 105 6.46 -16.73 1.03
C PRO A 105 7.88 -17.27 1.27
N LYS A 106 8.89 -16.57 0.74
CA LYS A 106 10.32 -16.90 0.89
C LYS A 106 11.00 -16.11 2.01
N GLY A 107 10.22 -15.44 2.88
CA GLY A 107 10.72 -14.58 3.95
C GLY A 107 10.66 -13.08 3.60
N ILE A 108 11.45 -12.28 4.32
CA ILE A 108 11.51 -10.82 4.13
C ILE A 108 12.49 -10.52 3.00
N ASN A 109 12.02 -9.91 1.92
CA ASN A 109 12.80 -9.61 0.72
C ASN A 109 12.43 -8.24 0.13
N PHE A 110 13.29 -7.71 -0.74
CA PHE A 110 12.95 -6.57 -1.57
C PHE A 110 11.73 -6.89 -2.44
N PRO A 111 10.81 -5.94 -2.65
CA PRO A 111 9.63 -6.17 -3.48
C PRO A 111 10.02 -6.36 -4.94
N ASP A 112 9.41 -7.37 -5.57
CA ASP A 112 9.39 -7.53 -7.01
C ASP A 112 7.98 -7.13 -7.47
N LEU A 113 7.78 -5.81 -7.65
CA LEU A 113 6.49 -5.28 -8.06
C LEU A 113 6.28 -5.51 -9.56
N ARG A 114 5.04 -5.76 -9.91
CA ARG A 114 4.60 -5.92 -11.29
C ARG A 114 4.32 -4.54 -11.90
N SER A 115 4.40 -4.40 -13.21
CA SER A 115 4.20 -3.13 -13.91
C SER A 115 2.92 -2.40 -13.49
N TYR A 116 1.79 -3.10 -13.40
CA TYR A 116 0.53 -2.49 -12.98
C TYR A 116 0.54 -1.98 -11.52
N GLN A 117 1.41 -2.50 -10.66
CA GLN A 117 1.56 -1.99 -9.29
C GLN A 117 2.35 -0.67 -9.29
N ASP A 118 3.35 -0.56 -10.16
CA ASP A 118 4.07 0.70 -10.40
C ASP A 118 3.17 1.73 -11.07
N ASP A 119 2.37 1.32 -12.06
CA ASP A 119 1.36 2.17 -12.69
C ASP A 119 0.32 2.68 -11.67
N PHE A 120 -0.06 1.83 -10.71
CA PHE A 120 -0.95 2.25 -9.63
C PHE A 120 -0.28 3.29 -8.71
N ILE A 121 0.98 3.09 -8.32
CA ILE A 121 1.74 4.10 -7.58
C ILE A 121 1.77 5.41 -8.37
N ASN A 122 2.09 5.36 -9.67
CA ASN A 122 2.13 6.54 -10.52
C ASN A 122 0.77 7.25 -10.62
N SER A 123 -0.34 6.51 -10.55
CA SER A 123 -1.69 7.11 -10.61
C SER A 123 -2.08 7.85 -9.33
N ILE A 124 -1.52 7.47 -8.18
CA ILE A 124 -1.84 8.07 -6.88
C ILE A 124 -0.87 9.17 -6.45
N LEU A 125 0.27 9.33 -7.13
CA LEU A 125 1.28 10.35 -6.81
C LEU A 125 0.84 11.78 -7.15
N PRO A 126 0.26 12.09 -8.34
CA PRO A 126 -0.04 13.47 -8.73
C PRO A 126 -0.94 14.18 -7.74
N ASP A 127 -0.57 15.40 -7.36
CA ASP A 127 -1.30 16.20 -6.37
C ASP A 127 -2.67 16.66 -6.88
N GLU A 128 -2.81 16.86 -8.19
CA GLU A 128 -4.08 17.22 -8.85
C GLU A 128 -5.12 16.11 -8.79
N ASN A 129 -4.71 14.87 -8.53
CA ASN A 129 -5.61 13.72 -8.42
C ASN A 129 -6.12 13.59 -6.98
N GLU A 130 -7.14 14.36 -6.63
CA GLU A 130 -7.71 14.35 -5.27
C GLU A 130 -8.41 13.04 -4.92
N SER A 131 -9.03 12.38 -5.89
CA SER A 131 -9.82 11.17 -5.66
C SER A 131 -9.54 10.11 -6.70
N ILE A 132 -9.10 8.94 -6.27
CA ILE A 132 -8.81 7.79 -7.11
C ILE A 132 -9.73 6.64 -6.72
N ILE A 133 -10.34 6.00 -7.72
CA ILE A 133 -11.06 4.75 -7.53
C ILE A 133 -10.35 3.63 -8.27
N SER A 134 -10.11 2.52 -7.60
CA SER A 134 -9.36 1.41 -8.17
C SER A 134 -10.09 0.08 -8.04
N LEU A 135 -10.40 -0.52 -9.18
CA LEU A 135 -10.94 -1.86 -9.29
C LEU A 135 -9.82 -2.86 -9.57
N GLN A 136 -9.51 -3.71 -8.60
CA GLN A 136 -8.42 -4.67 -8.72
C GLN A 136 -8.87 -6.07 -8.29
N PRO A 137 -8.43 -7.13 -9.01
CA PRO A 137 -8.76 -8.50 -8.63
C PRO A 137 -8.11 -8.91 -7.31
N ARG A 138 -8.61 -9.98 -6.71
CA ARG A 138 -7.95 -10.58 -5.53
C ARG A 138 -6.54 -11.00 -5.86
N GLN A 139 -5.65 -10.85 -4.87
CA GLN A 139 -4.23 -11.20 -4.96
C GLN A 139 -3.45 -10.38 -5.99
N SER A 140 -3.93 -9.20 -6.39
CA SER A 140 -3.18 -8.23 -7.21
C SER A 140 -2.01 -7.58 -6.48
N GLY A 141 -1.94 -7.72 -5.15
CA GLY A 141 -0.92 -7.06 -4.33
C GLY A 141 -1.30 -5.64 -3.88
N LYS A 142 -2.54 -5.18 -4.15
CA LYS A 142 -3.04 -3.84 -3.83
C LYS A 142 -2.66 -3.32 -2.43
N THR A 143 -2.84 -4.15 -1.39
CA THR A 143 -2.54 -3.77 -0.01
C THR A 143 -1.04 -3.62 0.26
N VAL A 144 -0.19 -4.38 -0.43
CA VAL A 144 1.28 -4.24 -0.33
C VAL A 144 1.72 -2.95 -1.00
N THR A 145 1.22 -2.67 -2.20
CA THR A 145 1.52 -1.43 -2.95
C THR A 145 1.13 -0.19 -2.15
N LEU A 146 -0.10 -0.15 -1.61
CA LEU A 146 -0.54 0.94 -0.75
C LEU A 146 0.21 0.98 0.59
N GLY A 147 0.65 -0.16 1.12
CA GLY A 147 1.50 -0.22 2.31
C GLY A 147 2.86 0.46 2.10
N ILE A 148 3.44 0.32 0.91
CA ILE A 148 4.68 1.03 0.51
C ILE A 148 4.41 2.54 0.42
N TYR A 149 3.33 2.93 -0.25
CA TYR A 149 2.92 4.34 -0.36
C TYR A 149 2.68 4.96 1.02
N LEU A 150 2.00 4.28 1.93
CA LEU A 150 1.77 4.74 3.29
C LEU A 150 3.07 4.85 4.12
N ALA A 151 3.99 3.91 3.95
CA ALA A 151 5.30 3.98 4.61
C ALA A 151 6.08 5.21 4.14
N TRP A 152 6.05 5.50 2.83
CA TRP A 152 6.65 6.69 2.24
C TRP A 152 6.01 7.97 2.76
N GLN A 153 4.67 8.04 2.80
CA GLN A 153 3.93 9.18 3.35
C GLN A 153 4.26 9.40 4.83
N PHE A 154 4.35 8.33 5.62
CA PHE A 154 4.68 8.41 7.05
C PHE A 154 6.08 8.96 7.31
N LEU A 155 7.04 8.63 6.46
CA LEU A 155 8.44 9.05 6.63
C LEU A 155 8.72 10.47 6.17
N PHE A 156 8.17 10.85 5.02
CA PHE A 156 8.61 12.04 4.27
C PHE A 156 7.63 13.21 4.30
N ASN A 157 6.47 13.05 4.96
CA ASN A 157 5.55 14.16 5.21
C ASN A 157 5.64 14.70 6.65
N LYS A 158 4.90 15.79 6.92
CA LYS A 158 4.82 16.43 8.22
C LYS A 158 3.38 16.80 8.54
N ASP A 159 3.03 16.73 9.84
CA ASP A 159 1.77 17.23 10.40
C ASP A 159 0.52 16.79 9.63
N MET A 160 0.47 15.52 9.22
CA MET A 160 -0.60 14.97 8.39
C MET A 160 -1.32 13.82 9.07
N ASN A 161 -2.65 13.84 9.05
CA ASN A 161 -3.47 12.70 9.45
C ASN A 161 -3.83 11.86 8.22
N ILE A 162 -3.64 10.55 8.34
CA ILE A 162 -3.95 9.54 7.33
C ILE A 162 -4.99 8.59 7.92
N GLY A 163 -6.13 8.44 7.26
CA GLY A 163 -7.18 7.50 7.64
C GLY A 163 -7.15 6.24 6.77
N ILE A 164 -7.20 5.07 7.38
CA ILE A 164 -7.42 3.79 6.69
C ILE A 164 -8.75 3.23 7.16
N ALA A 165 -9.73 3.16 6.28
CA ALA A 165 -11.02 2.55 6.55
C ALA A 165 -11.18 1.23 5.78
N ALA A 166 -11.97 0.33 6.34
CA ALA A 166 -12.42 -0.89 5.67
C ALA A 166 -13.80 -1.29 6.21
N ASN A 167 -14.48 -2.22 5.54
CA ASN A 167 -15.77 -2.73 6.00
C ASN A 167 -15.75 -3.20 7.48
N LYS A 168 -14.60 -3.67 7.97
CA LYS A 168 -14.39 -4.07 9.38
C LYS A 168 -13.09 -3.46 9.90
N GLY A 169 -13.09 -2.88 11.09
CA GLY A 169 -11.92 -2.29 11.71
C GLY A 169 -10.72 -3.26 11.83
N LYS A 170 -10.97 -4.57 11.96
CA LYS A 170 -9.92 -5.59 11.94
C LYS A 170 -9.17 -5.60 10.60
N GLN A 171 -9.85 -5.44 9.47
CA GLN A 171 -9.24 -5.40 8.14
C GLN A 171 -8.38 -4.14 7.97
N ALA A 172 -8.88 -2.99 8.41
CA ALA A 172 -8.10 -1.75 8.43
C ALA A 172 -6.84 -1.87 9.29
N ALA A 173 -6.93 -2.50 10.46
CA ALA A 173 -5.79 -2.76 11.33
C ALA A 173 -4.78 -3.75 10.70
N GLU A 174 -5.24 -4.76 9.97
CA GLU A 174 -4.37 -5.69 9.22
C GLU A 174 -3.67 -4.99 8.05
N PHE A 175 -4.30 -3.99 7.46
CA PHE A 175 -3.66 -3.15 6.45
C PHE A 175 -2.52 -2.35 7.08
N LEU A 176 -2.77 -1.62 8.18
CA LEU A 176 -1.73 -0.88 8.89
C LEU A 176 -0.58 -1.79 9.33
N ASP A 177 -0.84 -3.04 9.74
CA ASP A 177 0.20 -4.00 10.12
C ASP A 177 1.21 -4.27 8.97
N LYS A 178 0.75 -4.29 7.71
CA LYS A 178 1.65 -4.43 6.55
C LYS A 178 2.56 -3.21 6.40
N THR A 179 2.02 -2.00 6.54
CA THR A 179 2.81 -0.75 6.54
C THR A 179 3.83 -0.76 7.68
N LYS A 180 3.41 -1.16 8.88
CA LYS A 180 4.30 -1.27 10.06
C LYS A 180 5.44 -2.25 9.83
N LYS A 181 5.20 -3.38 9.17
CA LYS A 181 6.24 -4.34 8.82
C LYS A 181 7.28 -3.74 7.88
N ILE A 182 6.87 -2.94 6.92
CA ILE A 182 7.80 -2.20 6.05
C ILE A 182 8.65 -1.23 6.88
N LEU A 183 8.02 -0.41 7.72
CA LEU A 183 8.72 0.57 8.56
C LEU A 183 9.73 -0.09 9.52
N LEU A 184 9.43 -1.29 10.06
CA LEU A 184 10.32 -2.05 10.92
C LEU A 184 11.57 -2.59 10.21
N GLU A 185 11.53 -2.79 8.89
CA GLU A 185 12.67 -3.29 8.11
C GLU A 185 13.60 -2.19 7.62
N LEU A 186 13.20 -0.91 7.76
CA LEU A 186 14.02 0.23 7.37
C LEU A 186 15.19 0.43 8.34
N PRO A 187 16.35 0.90 7.86
CA PRO A 187 17.46 1.25 8.73
C PRO A 187 17.07 2.40 9.66
N LEU A 188 17.59 2.39 10.89
CA LEU A 188 17.21 3.36 11.92
C LEU A 188 17.51 4.82 11.53
N TRP A 189 18.54 5.05 10.73
CA TRP A 189 18.88 6.40 10.26
C TRP A 189 17.83 6.98 9.31
N MET A 190 17.03 6.14 8.64
CA MET A 190 15.95 6.56 7.75
C MET A 190 14.61 6.73 8.50
N GLN A 191 14.46 6.07 9.64
CA GLN A 191 13.20 6.11 10.38
C GLN A 191 12.93 7.47 11.01
N THR A 192 11.69 7.96 10.92
CA THR A 192 11.18 8.96 11.85
C THR A 192 11.03 8.35 13.24
N GLY A 193 11.28 9.13 14.29
CA GLY A 193 11.06 8.65 15.66
C GLY A 193 9.59 8.45 15.93
N VAL A 194 9.24 7.49 16.78
CA VAL A 194 7.87 7.08 17.04
C VAL A 194 7.39 7.62 18.38
N ASN A 195 6.23 8.31 18.39
CA ASN A 195 5.50 8.75 19.57
C ASN A 195 4.50 7.68 20.04
N VAL A 196 3.77 7.08 19.07
CA VAL A 196 2.75 6.04 19.32
C VAL A 196 2.89 4.91 18.32
N TRP A 197 2.80 3.67 18.80
CA TRP A 197 2.88 2.47 17.97
C TRP A 197 1.86 1.41 18.42
N ASN A 198 0.60 1.67 18.15
CA ASN A 198 -0.50 0.79 18.53
C ASN A 198 -1.01 -0.05 17.35
N LYS A 199 -1.95 -0.95 17.61
CA LYS A 199 -2.53 -1.82 16.58
C LYS A 199 -3.33 -1.03 15.53
N THR A 200 -3.98 0.05 15.95
CA THR A 200 -4.91 0.84 15.13
C THR A 200 -4.45 2.28 14.91
N PHE A 201 -3.34 2.67 15.53
CA PHE A 201 -2.86 4.03 15.50
C PHE A 201 -1.34 4.08 15.64
N ILE A 202 -0.69 4.81 14.74
CA ILE A 202 0.74 5.14 14.84
C ILE A 202 0.94 6.63 14.66
N GLU A 203 1.93 7.20 15.37
CA GLU A 203 2.30 8.60 15.28
C GLU A 203 3.83 8.75 15.26
N GLY A 204 4.35 9.50 14.29
CA GLY A 204 5.75 9.87 14.16
C GLY A 204 6.07 11.20 14.85
N GLU A 205 7.34 11.43 15.16
CA GLU A 205 7.85 12.72 15.68
C GLU A 205 7.69 13.88 14.68
N ASN A 206 7.50 13.55 13.39
CA ASN A 206 7.19 14.50 12.32
C ASN A 206 5.71 14.93 12.30
N GLY A 207 4.90 14.49 13.27
CA GLY A 207 3.49 14.84 13.37
C GLY A 207 2.56 14.03 12.42
N VAL A 208 3.10 13.12 11.62
CA VAL A 208 2.28 12.26 10.78
C VAL A 208 1.61 11.18 11.63
N ARG A 209 0.30 11.01 11.45
CA ARG A 209 -0.54 10.02 12.14
C ARG A 209 -1.22 9.12 11.13
N ILE A 210 -1.21 7.81 11.39
CA ILE A 210 -2.03 6.86 10.64
C ILE A 210 -3.03 6.23 11.60
N ILE A 211 -4.32 6.37 11.27
CA ILE A 211 -5.45 5.95 12.08
C ILE A 211 -6.24 4.92 11.29
N THR A 212 -6.69 3.85 11.95
CA THR A 212 -7.52 2.83 11.29
C THR A 212 -8.88 2.73 11.94
N ASP A 213 -9.94 2.60 11.13
CA ASP A 213 -11.31 2.46 11.61
C ASP A 213 -12.15 1.54 10.70
N ALA A 214 -13.33 1.17 11.19
CA ALA A 214 -14.37 0.61 10.34
C ALA A 214 -15.06 1.74 9.57
N THR A 215 -15.56 1.47 8.37
CA THR A 215 -16.29 2.46 7.58
C THR A 215 -17.65 2.76 8.23
N SER A 216 -17.80 3.96 8.77
CA SER A 216 -19.02 4.46 9.44
C SER A 216 -19.03 5.98 9.46
N GLY A 217 -20.16 6.60 9.78
CA GLY A 217 -20.28 8.06 9.96
C GLY A 217 -19.46 8.64 11.13
N ASP A 218 -18.97 7.79 12.03
CA ASP A 218 -18.11 8.19 13.15
C ASP A 218 -16.62 7.95 12.90
N SER A 219 -16.26 7.40 11.73
CA SER A 219 -14.88 7.09 11.39
C SER A 219 -14.01 8.35 11.44
N PHE A 220 -12.82 8.21 12.03
CA PHE A 220 -11.84 9.29 12.18
C PHE A 220 -12.35 10.53 12.90
N ARG A 221 -13.42 10.42 13.71
CA ARG A 221 -13.98 11.55 14.46
C ARG A 221 -12.90 12.27 15.28
N GLY A 222 -12.81 13.59 15.10
CA GLY A 222 -11.77 14.43 15.73
C GLY A 222 -10.46 14.53 14.94
N PHE A 223 -10.34 13.86 13.81
CA PHE A 223 -9.20 13.95 12.91
C PHE A 223 -9.65 14.42 11.52
N SER A 224 -9.09 15.54 11.03
CA SER A 224 -9.20 15.90 9.61
C SER A 224 -8.11 15.15 8.86
N CYS A 225 -8.49 14.05 8.19
CA CYS A 225 -7.54 13.20 7.45
C CYS A 225 -7.29 13.77 6.06
N ALA A 226 -6.06 14.18 5.79
CA ALA A 226 -5.66 14.68 4.46
C ALA A 226 -5.59 13.54 3.42
N LEU A 227 -5.17 12.36 3.82
CA LEU A 227 -5.21 11.15 3.02
C LEU A 227 -6.20 10.17 3.63
N VAL A 228 -7.15 9.68 2.84
CA VAL A 228 -8.10 8.62 3.25
C VAL A 228 -8.01 7.48 2.25
N ILE A 229 -7.78 6.27 2.78
CA ILE A 229 -7.79 5.03 2.00
C ILE A 229 -8.94 4.17 2.50
N VAL A 230 -9.83 3.77 1.59
CA VAL A 230 -10.92 2.85 1.89
C VAL A 230 -10.69 1.53 1.17
N ASP A 231 -10.31 0.51 1.92
CA ASP A 231 -10.09 -0.84 1.39
C ASP A 231 -11.40 -1.64 1.39
N GLU A 232 -11.55 -2.48 0.39
CA GLU A 232 -12.75 -3.29 0.16
C GLU A 232 -14.05 -2.45 0.12
N THR A 233 -14.00 -1.27 -0.53
CA THR A 233 -15.11 -0.29 -0.60
C THR A 233 -16.41 -0.91 -1.09
N ALA A 234 -16.37 -1.80 -2.10
CA ALA A 234 -17.55 -2.47 -2.64
C ALA A 234 -18.28 -3.38 -1.63
N PHE A 235 -17.66 -3.73 -0.51
CA PHE A 235 -18.24 -4.58 0.54
C PHE A 235 -18.82 -3.78 1.70
N VAL A 236 -18.68 -2.47 1.70
CA VAL A 236 -19.34 -1.56 2.64
C VAL A 236 -20.82 -1.50 2.27
N LYS A 237 -21.72 -1.58 3.25
CA LYS A 237 -23.16 -1.42 2.99
C LYS A 237 -23.43 0.01 2.51
N SER A 238 -24.32 0.18 1.51
CA SER A 238 -24.58 1.50 0.90
C SER A 238 -24.99 2.56 1.94
N THR A 239 -25.85 2.22 2.90
CA THR A 239 -26.22 3.16 3.99
C THR A 239 -25.04 3.59 4.86
N MET A 240 -24.12 2.69 5.15
CA MET A 240 -22.90 3.01 5.91
C MET A 240 -21.91 3.81 5.07
N TRP A 241 -21.89 3.58 3.77
CA TRP A 241 -21.09 4.35 2.83
C TRP A 241 -21.56 5.81 2.75
N ASP A 242 -22.87 6.03 2.65
CA ASP A 242 -23.44 7.38 2.59
C ASP A 242 -23.11 8.16 3.87
N ASP A 243 -23.33 7.57 5.06
CA ASP A 243 -22.97 8.16 6.35
C ASP A 243 -21.47 8.48 6.45
N PHE A 244 -20.61 7.58 5.95
CA PHE A 244 -19.16 7.77 5.93
C PHE A 244 -18.75 8.90 5.00
N ALA A 245 -19.27 8.91 3.76
CA ALA A 245 -18.94 9.90 2.75
C ALA A 245 -19.38 11.31 3.20
N ASP A 246 -20.59 11.43 3.76
CA ASP A 246 -21.15 12.67 4.29
C ASP A 246 -20.36 13.21 5.51
N SER A 247 -19.68 12.34 6.24
CA SER A 247 -18.84 12.74 7.37
C SER A 247 -17.43 13.13 6.93
N ILE A 248 -16.79 12.32 6.10
CA ILE A 248 -15.36 12.43 5.81
C ILE A 248 -15.06 13.50 4.76
N PHE A 249 -15.75 13.50 3.62
CA PHE A 249 -15.42 14.43 2.53
C PHE A 249 -15.61 15.91 2.90
N PRO A 250 -16.69 16.31 3.61
CA PRO A 250 -16.80 17.70 4.10
C PRO A 250 -15.73 18.06 5.13
N SER A 251 -15.27 17.12 5.96
CA SER A 251 -14.21 17.37 6.96
C SER A 251 -12.84 17.72 6.31
N GLN A 252 -12.66 17.36 5.05
CA GLN A 252 -11.46 17.67 4.26
C GLN A 252 -11.54 19.03 3.53
N SER A 253 -12.71 19.70 3.52
CA SER A 253 -12.93 20.89 2.68
C SER A 253 -12.01 22.07 3.00
N GLY A 254 -11.52 22.15 4.25
CA GLY A 254 -10.58 23.19 4.70
C GLY A 254 -9.10 22.83 4.53
N LEU A 255 -8.77 21.65 4.02
CA LEU A 255 -7.39 21.22 3.84
C LEU A 255 -6.83 21.72 2.50
N ALA A 256 -5.62 22.25 2.51
CA ALA A 256 -4.92 22.70 1.30
C ALA A 256 -4.54 21.54 0.38
N TRP A 257 -4.30 20.36 0.94
CA TRP A 257 -4.04 19.13 0.23
C TRP A 257 -4.91 18.01 0.78
N LYS A 258 -5.53 17.25 -0.08
CA LYS A 258 -6.34 16.09 0.27
C LYS A 258 -6.29 15.03 -0.82
N LYS A 259 -6.40 13.76 -0.43
CA LYS A 259 -6.44 12.64 -1.35
C LYS A 259 -7.31 11.51 -0.82
N ASN A 260 -8.19 10.98 -1.67
CA ASN A 260 -9.03 9.84 -1.33
C ASN A 260 -8.74 8.68 -2.29
N ILE A 261 -8.46 7.50 -1.76
CA ILE A 261 -8.17 6.29 -2.53
C ILE A 261 -9.20 5.23 -2.15
N LEU A 262 -10.13 4.97 -3.06
CA LEU A 262 -11.14 3.92 -2.91
C LEU A 262 -10.68 2.69 -3.69
N ILE A 263 -10.50 1.56 -3.01
CA ILE A 263 -10.01 0.36 -3.65
C ILE A 263 -10.83 -0.88 -3.26
N SER A 264 -11.18 -1.71 -4.25
CA SER A 264 -11.92 -2.95 -4.00
C SER A 264 -11.77 -3.97 -5.13
N THR A 265 -12.21 -5.20 -4.86
CA THR A 265 -12.72 -6.12 -5.87
C THR A 265 -14.19 -5.81 -6.17
N ALA A 266 -14.72 -6.33 -7.28
CA ALA A 266 -16.12 -6.17 -7.63
C ALA A 266 -17.05 -6.85 -6.61
N ASN A 267 -18.20 -6.24 -6.32
CA ASN A 267 -19.24 -6.80 -5.46
C ASN A 267 -20.65 -6.37 -5.89
N GLY A 268 -21.01 -6.66 -7.15
CA GLY A 268 -22.33 -6.33 -7.71
C GLY A 268 -22.50 -4.84 -8.05
N LEU A 269 -23.75 -4.47 -8.35
CA LEU A 269 -24.17 -3.11 -8.70
C LEU A 269 -24.50 -2.34 -7.41
N ASN A 270 -23.53 -1.63 -6.88
CA ASN A 270 -23.64 -0.87 -5.63
C ASN A 270 -22.93 0.50 -5.78
N HIS A 271 -22.87 1.28 -4.71
CA HIS A 271 -22.19 2.58 -4.68
C HIS A 271 -20.79 2.58 -5.30
N PHE A 272 -20.00 1.52 -5.11
CA PHE A 272 -18.67 1.41 -5.69
C PHE A 272 -18.74 1.27 -7.22
N TYR A 273 -19.71 0.49 -7.73
CA TYR A 273 -19.98 0.39 -9.17
C TYR A 273 -20.38 1.75 -9.77
N ASP A 274 -21.28 2.47 -9.08
CA ASP A 274 -21.75 3.79 -9.54
C ASP A 274 -20.60 4.80 -9.61
N ILE A 275 -19.69 4.79 -8.61
CA ILE A 275 -18.52 5.67 -8.62
C ILE A 275 -17.56 5.30 -9.76
N ILE A 276 -17.30 3.99 -10.00
CA ILE A 276 -16.46 3.55 -11.14
C ILE A 276 -17.08 3.95 -12.47
N LYS A 277 -18.40 3.77 -12.63
CA LYS A 277 -19.10 4.16 -13.84
C LYS A 277 -18.93 5.66 -14.11
N GLY A 278 -19.19 6.50 -13.12
CA GLY A 278 -18.99 7.94 -13.25
C GLY A 278 -17.52 8.32 -13.51
N ALA A 279 -16.54 7.58 -12.94
CA ALA A 279 -15.12 7.80 -13.19
C ALA A 279 -14.73 7.43 -14.63
N ARG A 280 -15.25 6.33 -15.17
CA ARG A 280 -15.08 5.94 -16.58
C ARG A 280 -15.68 6.96 -17.54
N GLU A 281 -16.85 7.52 -17.19
CA GLU A 281 -17.57 8.54 -17.95
C GLU A 281 -17.03 9.96 -17.69
N GLN A 282 -16.06 10.13 -16.77
CA GLN A 282 -15.48 11.42 -16.35
C GLN A 282 -16.54 12.41 -15.80
N THR A 283 -17.55 11.91 -15.11
CA THR A 283 -18.69 12.71 -14.60
C THR A 283 -18.60 13.01 -13.10
N ASN A 284 -17.73 12.33 -12.35
CA ASN A 284 -17.68 12.44 -10.88
C ASN A 284 -16.32 12.90 -10.31
N GLY A 285 -15.38 13.28 -11.16
CA GLY A 285 -14.06 13.77 -10.74
C GLY A 285 -13.08 12.72 -10.18
N TYR A 286 -13.46 11.44 -10.13
CA TYR A 286 -12.54 10.36 -9.74
C TYR A 286 -11.64 9.96 -10.91
N VAL A 287 -10.36 9.78 -10.63
CA VAL A 287 -9.44 9.10 -11.55
C VAL A 287 -9.65 7.60 -11.42
N ASN A 288 -9.95 6.94 -12.55
CA ASN A 288 -10.20 5.51 -12.60
C ASN A 288 -8.92 4.72 -12.86
N PHE A 289 -8.61 3.77 -12.02
CA PHE A 289 -7.51 2.83 -12.20
C PHE A 289 -7.99 1.38 -12.09
N GLU A 290 -7.80 0.59 -13.13
CA GLU A 290 -8.26 -0.79 -13.17
C GLU A 290 -7.12 -1.76 -13.52
N VAL A 291 -7.11 -2.90 -12.85
CA VAL A 291 -6.17 -4.00 -13.15
C VAL A 291 -6.95 -5.16 -13.77
N ASN A 292 -6.56 -5.57 -14.97
CA ASN A 292 -7.11 -6.76 -15.58
C ASN A 292 -6.60 -8.01 -14.84
N TRP A 293 -7.48 -8.93 -14.52
CA TRP A 293 -7.12 -10.16 -13.82
C TRP A 293 -6.11 -11.03 -14.62
N LYS A 294 -6.08 -10.91 -15.95
CA LYS A 294 -5.11 -11.59 -16.82
C LYS A 294 -3.68 -11.09 -16.64
N ASP A 295 -3.52 -9.84 -16.21
CA ASP A 295 -2.21 -9.22 -15.96
C ASP A 295 -1.63 -9.64 -14.60
N VAL A 296 -2.44 -10.30 -13.76
CA VAL A 296 -2.02 -10.80 -12.45
C VAL A 296 -1.47 -12.23 -12.57
N PRO A 297 -0.16 -12.45 -12.54
CA PRO A 297 0.42 -13.78 -12.69
C PRO A 297 0.00 -14.71 -11.55
N ARG A 298 -0.30 -15.93 -11.91
CA ARG A 298 -0.70 -17.02 -11.00
C ARG A 298 0.30 -18.15 -11.10
N TYR A 299 0.62 -18.76 -9.97
CA TYR A 299 1.64 -19.79 -9.92
C TYR A 299 1.07 -21.07 -9.30
N GLY A 300 1.44 -22.19 -9.86
CA GLY A 300 1.18 -23.52 -9.30
C GLY A 300 2.02 -23.80 -8.06
N PRO A 301 1.75 -24.92 -7.37
CA PRO A 301 2.51 -25.34 -6.19
C PRO A 301 4.00 -25.56 -6.45
N ASP A 302 4.36 -25.88 -7.69
CA ASP A 302 5.72 -26.08 -8.19
C ASP A 302 6.41 -24.79 -8.64
N GLY A 303 5.69 -23.64 -8.57
CA GLY A 303 6.17 -22.34 -9.00
C GLY A 303 6.05 -22.07 -10.51
N THR A 304 5.41 -22.97 -11.28
CA THR A 304 5.13 -22.73 -12.71
C THR A 304 4.04 -21.70 -12.89
N LEU A 305 4.17 -20.86 -13.92
CA LEU A 305 3.14 -19.88 -14.28
C LEU A 305 1.93 -20.61 -14.87
N ILE A 306 0.76 -20.33 -14.31
CA ILE A 306 -0.52 -20.85 -14.81
C ILE A 306 -1.06 -19.87 -15.86
N PRO A 307 -1.37 -20.33 -17.10
CA PRO A 307 -2.03 -19.50 -18.09
C PRO A 307 -3.35 -18.92 -17.59
N PRO A 308 -3.70 -17.65 -17.93
CA PRO A 308 -4.94 -17.03 -17.45
C PRO A 308 -6.20 -17.84 -17.72
N GLU A 309 -6.32 -18.44 -18.90
CA GLU A 309 -7.48 -19.24 -19.30
C GLU A 309 -7.60 -20.53 -18.47
N GLU A 310 -6.48 -21.19 -18.19
CA GLU A 310 -6.43 -22.37 -17.32
C GLU A 310 -6.79 -21.99 -15.88
N PHE A 311 -6.24 -20.88 -15.37
CA PHE A 311 -6.61 -20.37 -14.04
C PHE A 311 -8.11 -20.07 -13.95
N GLN A 312 -8.69 -19.41 -14.97
CA GLN A 312 -10.11 -19.12 -15.04
C GLN A 312 -10.94 -20.41 -14.97
N GLN A 313 -10.62 -21.38 -15.83
CA GLN A 313 -11.36 -22.65 -15.88
C GLN A 313 -11.29 -23.40 -14.55
N ASN A 314 -10.11 -23.51 -13.96
CA ASN A 314 -9.90 -24.18 -12.67
C ASN A 314 -10.74 -23.54 -11.53
N ILE A 315 -10.87 -22.20 -11.52
CA ILE A 315 -11.68 -21.50 -10.51
C ILE A 315 -13.17 -21.68 -10.80
N ILE A 316 -13.58 -21.60 -12.07
CA ILE A 316 -14.99 -21.78 -12.46
C ILE A 316 -15.47 -23.21 -12.15
N ASP A 317 -14.68 -24.21 -12.48
CA ASP A 317 -15.00 -25.62 -12.21
C ASP A 317 -15.15 -25.90 -10.71
N LYS A 318 -14.33 -25.25 -9.90
CA LYS A 318 -14.31 -25.44 -8.45
C LYS A 318 -15.36 -24.63 -7.70
N HIS A 319 -15.65 -23.41 -8.13
CA HIS A 319 -16.43 -22.43 -7.37
C HIS A 319 -17.57 -21.77 -8.16
N GLY A 320 -17.62 -21.97 -9.46
CA GLY A 320 -18.61 -21.37 -10.36
C GLY A 320 -18.22 -20.00 -10.91
N VAL A 321 -18.87 -19.62 -12.02
CA VAL A 321 -18.59 -18.39 -12.77
C VAL A 321 -18.86 -17.11 -11.96
N ILE A 322 -19.89 -17.11 -11.11
CA ILE A 322 -20.22 -15.94 -10.28
C ILE A 322 -19.08 -15.65 -9.30
N TYR A 323 -18.54 -16.70 -8.67
CA TYR A 323 -17.41 -16.57 -7.77
C TYR A 323 -16.17 -16.05 -8.49
N PHE A 324 -15.88 -16.54 -9.71
CA PHE A 324 -14.78 -16.05 -10.51
C PHE A 324 -14.93 -14.55 -10.82
N ASN A 325 -16.11 -14.16 -11.32
CA ASN A 325 -16.39 -12.77 -11.70
C ASN A 325 -16.27 -11.81 -10.51
N GLN A 326 -16.76 -12.18 -9.33
CA GLN A 326 -16.69 -11.36 -8.12
C GLN A 326 -15.25 -11.19 -7.61
N ASN A 327 -14.44 -12.23 -7.69
CA ASN A 327 -13.12 -12.22 -7.04
C ASN A 327 -11.97 -11.87 -7.97
N TYR A 328 -12.12 -12.15 -9.26
CA TYR A 328 -11.06 -12.03 -10.26
C TYR A 328 -11.51 -11.28 -11.50
N GLY A 329 -12.66 -11.64 -12.08
CA GLY A 329 -13.10 -11.18 -13.38
C GLY A 329 -13.26 -9.66 -13.51
N CYS A 330 -13.57 -8.96 -12.40
CA CYS A 330 -13.78 -7.50 -12.39
C CYS A 330 -14.52 -7.06 -13.65
N VAL A 331 -15.76 -7.48 -13.79
CA VAL A 331 -16.54 -7.51 -15.05
C VAL A 331 -16.77 -6.10 -15.59
N LYS A 332 -16.48 -5.88 -16.88
CA LYS A 332 -16.89 -4.66 -17.60
C LYS A 332 -18.40 -4.67 -17.84
N GLY A 333 -19.02 -3.51 -18.01
CA GLY A 333 -20.45 -3.39 -18.32
C GLY A 333 -20.89 -4.17 -19.57
N SER A 334 -19.99 -4.35 -20.53
CA SER A 334 -20.18 -5.20 -21.73
C SER A 334 -20.06 -6.71 -21.49
N SER A 335 -19.76 -7.13 -20.27
CA SER A 335 -19.66 -8.57 -19.96
C SER A 335 -21.04 -9.22 -19.94
N ILE A 336 -21.15 -10.38 -20.57
CA ILE A 336 -22.37 -11.14 -20.64
C ILE A 336 -22.59 -11.88 -19.30
N ILE A 337 -23.80 -11.75 -18.77
CA ILE A 337 -24.28 -12.51 -17.61
C ILE A 337 -25.53 -13.31 -18.01
N ASN A 338 -25.68 -14.47 -17.44
CA ASN A 338 -26.85 -15.31 -17.64
C ASN A 338 -27.85 -15.01 -16.51
N ILE A 339 -29.02 -14.50 -16.86
CA ILE A 339 -30.09 -14.17 -15.90
C ILE A 339 -31.29 -15.10 -16.10
N PHE A 340 -31.95 -15.42 -14.98
CA PHE A 340 -33.21 -16.15 -15.01
C PHE A 340 -34.36 -15.19 -14.98
N ASP A 341 -35.11 -15.14 -16.08
CA ASP A 341 -36.34 -14.36 -16.18
C ASP A 341 -37.49 -15.11 -15.48
N LYS A 342 -37.97 -14.57 -14.37
CA LYS A 342 -39.03 -15.19 -13.57
C LYS A 342 -40.38 -15.18 -14.26
N GLN A 343 -40.60 -14.30 -15.22
CA GLN A 343 -41.87 -14.21 -15.95
C GLN A 343 -41.91 -15.24 -17.08
N THR A 344 -40.86 -15.31 -17.89
CA THR A 344 -40.78 -16.26 -19.01
C THR A 344 -40.30 -17.62 -18.58
N LYS A 345 -39.71 -17.78 -17.38
CA LYS A 345 -39.04 -18.98 -16.84
C LYS A 345 -37.90 -19.50 -17.72
N GLU A 346 -37.23 -18.59 -18.41
CA GLU A 346 -36.11 -18.88 -19.30
C GLU A 346 -34.84 -18.17 -18.82
N TYR A 347 -33.70 -18.76 -19.17
CA TYR A 347 -32.42 -18.13 -19.02
C TYR A 347 -32.11 -17.24 -20.22
N LYS A 348 -31.62 -16.03 -19.97
CA LYS A 348 -31.21 -15.09 -21.02
C LYS A 348 -29.80 -14.59 -20.77
N ASP A 349 -29.02 -14.53 -21.83
CA ASP A 349 -27.72 -13.90 -21.81
C ASP A 349 -27.90 -12.40 -22.09
N VAL A 350 -27.52 -11.56 -21.14
CA VAL A 350 -27.57 -10.11 -21.26
C VAL A 350 -26.24 -9.51 -20.82
N THR A 351 -25.90 -8.35 -21.32
CA THR A 351 -24.78 -7.59 -20.76
C THR A 351 -25.17 -7.03 -19.39
N ILE A 352 -24.16 -6.71 -18.56
CA ILE A 352 -24.41 -6.06 -17.27
C ILE A 352 -25.12 -4.71 -17.47
N GLU A 353 -24.76 -3.95 -18.50
CA GLU A 353 -25.42 -2.69 -18.89
C GLU A 353 -26.88 -2.88 -19.28
N GLU A 354 -27.20 -3.93 -20.02
CA GLU A 354 -28.58 -4.27 -20.35
C GLU A 354 -29.36 -4.72 -19.11
N PHE A 355 -28.74 -5.50 -18.24
CA PHE A 355 -29.34 -5.92 -16.97
C PHE A 355 -29.62 -4.71 -16.05
N GLU A 356 -28.72 -3.75 -15.98
CA GLU A 356 -28.93 -2.50 -15.24
C GLU A 356 -30.16 -1.73 -15.76
N LYS A 357 -30.32 -1.63 -17.09
CA LYS A 357 -31.49 -1.02 -17.70
C LYS A 357 -32.80 -1.74 -17.37
N LEU A 358 -32.73 -3.10 -17.29
CA LEU A 358 -33.87 -3.91 -16.89
C LEU A 358 -34.25 -3.76 -15.41
N LEU A 359 -33.31 -3.45 -14.54
CA LEU A 359 -33.57 -3.19 -13.11
C LEU A 359 -34.19 -1.82 -12.85
N ASN A 360 -33.92 -0.85 -13.72
CA ASN A 360 -34.39 0.54 -13.63
C ASN A 360 -35.66 0.83 -14.45
N SER A 361 -36.17 -0.16 -15.17
CA SER A 361 -37.46 -0.11 -15.92
C SER A 361 -38.61 -0.72 -15.11
#